data_1181de7d348307696be3eba1b631a892
#
_entry.id   1181de7d348307696be3eba1b631a892
#
_cell.length_a   1.000
_cell.length_b   1.000
_cell.length_c   1.000
_cell.angle_alpha   90.00
_cell.angle_beta   90.00
_cell.angle_gamma   90.00
#
_symmetry.space_group_name_H-M   'P 1'
#
loop_
_entity.id
_entity.type
_entity.pdbx_description
1 polymer ?
#
loop_
_entity_poly.entity_id
_entity_poly.type
_entity_poly.pdbx_seq_one_letter_code
_entity_poly.pdbx_strand_id
1 'polypeptide(L)'
;MTTVYEDEGEGTTSLAKRQDIPITVVVPTPTLETTLLATTTVAIPDAPEPSSCGESGNFTLTFDDTVTGDDDDTILLVASGMKNPYHHLFYGNGYTYVPDMWEPYPAISQPNIAMFLPLTGRLLPNMPFAGTMLPGELGAGPRASVNAYWFNAYSAHFGCALNGLTPCTLRISGYRYDSTLRKEVLVAEQNATIPACWGYINCRLTQIFFNNDFHALSGIQFNAYTYNLGIPQVHMMDDLQMEWYNNTCSAGILRIGHS
;
A
#
# COMPACT_ATOMS: atom_id res chain seq x y z
N MET A 1 -48.15 30.74 9.28
CA MET A 1 -47.26 31.71 9.96
C MET A 1 -45.91 31.61 9.32
N THR A 2 -45.60 32.58 8.53
CA THR A 2 -44.40 32.68 7.68
C THR A 2 -43.43 33.59 8.42
N THR A 3 -42.22 33.18 8.63
CA THR A 3 -41.13 34.10 9.04
C THR A 3 -39.97 33.91 8.09
N VAL A 4 -39.76 34.96 7.31
CA VAL A 4 -38.61 35.23 6.44
C VAL A 4 -37.53 35.84 7.31
N TYR A 5 -36.29 35.37 7.17
CA TYR A 5 -35.07 36.10 7.59
C TYR A 5 -34.22 36.30 6.36
N GLU A 6 -34.14 37.53 5.92
CA GLU A 6 -33.07 38.10 5.09
C GLU A 6 -31.92 38.47 6.01
N ASP A 7 -30.70 38.14 5.62
CA ASP A 7 -29.51 38.83 6.13
C ASP A 7 -28.53 39.05 4.98
N GLU A 8 -28.39 40.32 4.61
CA GLU A 8 -27.39 40.83 3.68
C GLU A 8 -26.10 41.11 4.44
N GLY A 9 -24.98 40.59 3.94
CA GLY A 9 -23.65 40.88 4.45
C GLY A 9 -22.63 41.06 3.34
N GLU A 10 -22.63 42.21 2.68
CA GLU A 10 -21.56 42.67 1.79
C GLU A 10 -20.25 42.90 2.58
N GLY A 11 -19.27 42.06 2.37
CA GLY A 11 -17.90 42.24 2.83
C GLY A 11 -16.97 42.67 1.70
N THR A 12 -16.80 43.97 1.48
CA THR A 12 -15.80 44.54 0.58
C THR A 12 -14.40 44.34 1.11
N THR A 13 -13.62 43.46 0.49
CA THR A 13 -12.20 43.29 0.76
C THR A 13 -11.39 44.27 -0.10
N SER A 14 -10.82 45.29 0.57
CA SER A 14 -9.89 46.24 0.00
C SER A 14 -8.56 45.59 -0.37
N LEU A 15 -8.22 45.63 -1.67
CA LEU A 15 -6.93 45.25 -2.21
C LEU A 15 -5.88 46.31 -1.86
N ALA A 16 -4.98 46.01 -0.94
CA ALA A 16 -3.80 46.82 -0.65
C ALA A 16 -2.82 46.74 -1.83
N LYS A 17 -2.59 47.89 -2.44
CA LYS A 17 -1.60 48.14 -3.49
C LYS A 17 -0.18 47.97 -2.91
N ARG A 18 0.56 46.97 -3.41
CA ARG A 18 1.99 46.79 -3.13
C ARG A 18 2.77 47.93 -3.84
N GLN A 19 3.50 48.72 -3.08
CA GLN A 19 4.47 49.68 -3.60
C GLN A 19 5.75 48.93 -3.95
N ASP A 20 6.15 48.98 -5.22
CA ASP A 20 7.44 48.51 -5.70
C ASP A 20 8.52 49.55 -5.28
N ILE A 21 9.44 49.13 -4.42
CA ILE A 21 10.63 49.87 -4.06
C ILE A 21 11.75 49.43 -5.02
N PRO A 22 12.35 50.34 -5.79
CA PRO A 22 13.46 49.97 -6.66
C PRO A 22 14.73 49.75 -5.82
N ILE A 23 15.24 48.50 -5.81
CA ILE A 23 16.51 48.16 -5.21
C ILE A 23 17.62 48.43 -6.25
N THR A 24 18.42 49.47 -6.00
CA THR A 24 19.63 49.72 -6.78
C THR A 24 20.74 48.81 -6.29
N VAL A 25 21.07 47.79 -7.10
CA VAL A 25 22.20 46.89 -6.83
C VAL A 25 23.47 47.53 -7.38
N VAL A 26 24.36 47.94 -6.50
CA VAL A 26 25.72 48.37 -6.88
C VAL A 26 26.56 47.08 -6.99
N VAL A 27 26.96 46.75 -8.22
CA VAL A 27 27.85 45.64 -8.48
C VAL A 27 29.29 46.11 -8.37
N PRO A 28 30.12 45.60 -7.45
CA PRO A 28 31.54 45.87 -7.44
C PRO A 28 32.21 45.07 -8.58
N THR A 29 33.05 45.75 -9.36
CA THR A 29 33.84 45.17 -10.44
C THR A 29 34.94 44.27 -9.80
N PRO A 30 35.00 42.96 -10.06
CA PRO A 30 36.11 42.16 -9.56
C PRO A 30 37.33 42.30 -10.47
N THR A 31 38.45 42.61 -9.85
CA THR A 31 39.80 42.55 -10.45
C THR A 31 40.15 41.09 -10.74
N LEU A 32 40.50 40.80 -11.97
CA LEU A 32 40.82 39.47 -12.50
C LEU A 32 42.17 39.01 -11.96
N GLU A 33 42.25 38.17 -10.94
CA GLU A 33 43.43 37.33 -10.66
C GLU A 33 43.18 35.96 -11.21
N THR A 34 43.88 35.62 -12.28
CA THR A 34 43.82 34.33 -12.93
C THR A 34 44.60 33.29 -12.16
N THR A 35 43.97 32.61 -11.21
CA THR A 35 44.52 31.40 -10.58
C THR A 35 43.94 30.21 -11.33
N LEU A 36 44.78 29.50 -12.09
CA LEU A 36 44.44 28.22 -12.74
C LEU A 36 44.20 27.18 -11.65
N LEU A 37 42.95 27.01 -11.21
CA LEU A 37 42.51 25.86 -10.43
C LEU A 37 42.27 24.68 -11.37
N ALA A 38 43.12 23.67 -11.27
CA ALA A 38 42.86 22.38 -11.92
C ALA A 38 41.54 21.80 -11.39
N THR A 39 40.51 21.84 -12.20
CA THR A 39 39.22 21.22 -11.89
C THR A 39 39.37 19.70 -12.03
N THR A 40 39.59 19.02 -10.90
CA THR A 40 39.42 17.56 -10.86
C THR A 40 37.94 17.28 -10.92
N THR A 41 37.45 16.93 -12.10
CA THR A 41 36.10 16.38 -12.27
C THR A 41 36.06 15.03 -11.56
N VAL A 42 35.53 15.01 -10.35
CA VAL A 42 35.11 13.76 -9.70
C VAL A 42 33.93 13.26 -10.52
N ALA A 43 34.14 12.17 -11.26
CA ALA A 43 33.04 11.46 -11.89
C ALA A 43 32.08 11.01 -10.79
N ILE A 44 30.89 11.64 -10.72
CA ILE A 44 29.78 11.13 -9.95
C ILE A 44 29.46 9.78 -10.59
N PRO A 45 29.45 8.64 -9.84
CA PRO A 45 28.99 7.38 -10.40
C PRO A 45 27.61 7.60 -10.97
N ASP A 46 27.45 7.31 -12.26
CA ASP A 46 26.16 7.38 -12.93
C ASP A 46 25.13 6.63 -12.10
N ALA A 47 24.05 7.30 -11.71
CA ALA A 47 22.89 6.63 -11.15
C ALA A 47 22.51 5.52 -12.15
N PRO A 48 22.24 4.28 -11.68
CA PRO A 48 21.90 3.20 -12.60
C PRO A 48 20.78 3.67 -13.51
N GLU A 49 21.05 3.66 -14.83
CA GLU A 49 20.00 3.98 -15.81
C GLU A 49 18.79 3.08 -15.54
N PRO A 50 17.57 3.62 -15.50
CA PRO A 50 16.38 2.80 -15.33
C PRO A 50 16.42 1.71 -16.39
N SER A 51 16.33 0.45 -15.97
CA SER A 51 16.41 -0.67 -16.88
C SER A 51 15.40 -0.45 -18.01
N SER A 52 15.85 -0.47 -19.25
CA SER A 52 15.00 -0.25 -20.43
C SER A 52 13.85 -1.28 -20.54
N CYS A 53 13.84 -2.27 -19.66
CA CYS A 53 12.87 -3.36 -19.58
C CYS A 53 11.78 -3.21 -18.50
N GLY A 54 11.70 -2.04 -17.85
CA GLY A 54 10.65 -1.81 -16.87
C GLY A 54 10.83 -2.58 -15.56
N GLU A 55 9.71 -2.85 -14.86
CA GLU A 55 9.76 -3.53 -13.56
C GLU A 55 9.87 -5.05 -13.68
N SER A 56 10.81 -5.63 -12.94
CA SER A 56 11.06 -7.08 -12.92
C SER A 56 11.73 -7.50 -11.59
N GLY A 57 11.69 -8.80 -11.31
CA GLY A 57 12.34 -9.40 -10.15
C GLY A 57 11.55 -9.28 -8.85
N ASN A 58 12.29 -9.28 -7.73
CA ASN A 58 11.72 -9.26 -6.39
C ASN A 58 11.26 -7.85 -6.00
N PHE A 59 10.19 -7.79 -5.23
CA PHE A 59 9.69 -6.57 -4.62
C PHE A 59 9.04 -6.87 -3.27
N THR A 60 8.93 -5.86 -2.43
CA THR A 60 8.27 -5.96 -1.12
C THR A 60 7.22 -4.87 -1.02
N LEU A 61 6.01 -5.22 -0.60
CA LEU A 61 4.96 -4.26 -0.28
C LEU A 61 5.10 -3.89 1.18
N THR A 62 5.61 -2.68 1.42
CA THR A 62 5.86 -2.13 2.77
C THR A 62 4.76 -1.22 3.25
N PHE A 63 3.90 -0.73 2.34
CA PHE A 63 2.80 0.22 2.62
C PHE A 63 3.25 1.61 3.10
N ASP A 64 4.55 1.88 3.17
CA ASP A 64 5.13 3.10 3.75
C ASP A 64 4.98 4.33 2.87
N ASP A 65 4.84 4.15 1.57
CA ASP A 65 4.61 5.21 0.58
C ASP A 65 3.12 5.58 0.43
N THR A 66 2.25 4.98 1.25
CA THR A 66 0.85 5.38 1.34
C THR A 66 0.73 6.65 2.20
N VAL A 67 0.09 7.68 1.66
CA VAL A 67 -0.16 8.92 2.41
C VAL A 67 -1.43 8.72 3.22
N THR A 68 -1.29 8.64 4.54
CA THR A 68 -2.42 8.79 5.45
C THR A 68 -2.89 10.24 5.35
N GLY A 69 -4.18 10.46 5.08
CA GLY A 69 -4.72 11.83 5.07
C GLY A 69 -4.44 12.52 6.40
N ASP A 70 -4.16 13.82 6.36
CA ASP A 70 -3.84 14.68 7.54
C ASP A 70 -5.00 14.83 8.53
N ASP A 71 -6.05 14.04 8.40
CA ASP A 71 -7.23 14.13 9.24
C ASP A 71 -6.99 13.40 10.56
N ASP A 72 -6.63 14.21 11.55
CA ASP A 72 -6.34 13.92 12.96
C ASP A 72 -7.47 13.20 13.73
N ASP A 73 -8.57 12.85 13.06
CA ASP A 73 -9.80 12.32 13.66
C ASP A 73 -10.16 10.88 13.22
N THR A 74 -9.23 10.10 12.72
CA THR A 74 -9.55 8.79 12.16
C THR A 74 -9.76 7.74 13.27
N ILE A 75 -10.97 7.69 13.77
CA ILE A 75 -11.51 6.48 14.38
C ILE A 75 -11.43 5.37 13.32
N LEU A 76 -11.02 4.16 13.71
CA LEU A 76 -10.89 2.92 12.91
C LEU A 76 -11.96 2.68 11.80
N LEU A 77 -13.10 3.34 11.89
CA LEU A 77 -14.21 3.26 10.93
C LEU A 77 -14.02 4.15 9.69
N VAL A 78 -13.05 5.05 9.70
CA VAL A 78 -12.80 6.04 8.64
C VAL A 78 -11.39 5.94 8.06
N ALA A 79 -10.65 4.87 8.39
CA ALA A 79 -9.33 4.64 7.80
C ALA A 79 -9.43 4.64 6.27
N SER A 80 -8.56 5.38 5.63
CA SER A 80 -8.51 5.49 4.17
C SER A 80 -8.34 4.11 3.53
N GLY A 81 -9.22 3.77 2.60
CA GLY A 81 -9.10 2.51 1.87
C GLY A 81 -7.79 2.46 1.07
N MET A 82 -7.27 1.26 0.87
CA MET A 82 -6.08 1.05 0.05
C MET A 82 -6.30 1.62 -1.36
N LYS A 83 -5.32 2.37 -1.87
CA LYS A 83 -5.35 2.83 -3.27
C LYS A 83 -5.41 1.63 -4.21
N ASN A 84 -6.23 1.71 -5.25
CA ASN A 84 -6.35 0.67 -6.26
C ASN A 84 -6.05 1.22 -7.66
N PRO A 85 -5.00 0.72 -8.31
CA PRO A 85 -4.02 -0.26 -7.82
C PRO A 85 -2.97 0.37 -6.89
N TYR A 86 -2.38 -0.45 -6.00
CA TYR A 86 -1.18 -0.13 -5.24
C TYR A 86 -0.06 -1.09 -5.66
N HIS A 87 1.07 -0.58 -6.11
CA HIS A 87 2.16 -1.36 -6.73
C HIS A 87 1.65 -2.37 -7.78
N HIS A 88 0.80 -1.90 -8.69
CA HIS A 88 0.15 -2.66 -9.76
C HIS A 88 -0.81 -3.76 -9.31
N LEU A 89 -1.00 -3.97 -8.01
CA LEU A 89 -1.93 -4.95 -7.46
C LEU A 89 -3.21 -4.27 -6.96
N PHE A 90 -4.32 -4.92 -7.19
CA PHE A 90 -5.62 -4.51 -6.67
C PHE A 90 -5.88 -5.18 -5.34
N TYR A 91 -6.62 -4.50 -4.49
CA TYR A 91 -6.99 -4.94 -3.14
C TYR A 91 -8.50 -5.08 -3.06
N GLY A 92 -8.96 -6.21 -2.56
CA GLY A 92 -10.36 -6.44 -2.27
C GLY A 92 -10.90 -5.50 -1.18
N ASN A 93 -12.23 -5.41 -1.10
CA ASN A 93 -12.88 -4.58 -0.08
C ASN A 93 -12.46 -4.97 1.34
N GLY A 94 -12.25 -3.97 2.18
CA GLY A 94 -11.87 -4.14 3.59
C GLY A 94 -10.39 -3.91 3.86
N TYR A 95 -9.55 -3.76 2.83
CA TYR A 95 -8.17 -3.34 3.02
C TYR A 95 -8.09 -1.83 3.25
N THR A 96 -7.30 -1.47 4.23
CA THR A 96 -6.92 -0.10 4.58
C THR A 96 -5.46 -0.08 5.00
N TYR A 97 -4.87 1.07 5.14
CA TYR A 97 -3.57 1.25 5.76
C TYR A 97 -3.68 2.23 6.92
N VAL A 98 -2.87 2.01 7.94
CA VAL A 98 -2.86 2.81 9.15
C VAL A 98 -1.42 3.08 9.59
N PRO A 99 -1.15 4.23 10.23
CA PRO A 99 0.11 4.45 10.92
C PRO A 99 0.29 3.43 12.04
N ASP A 100 1.51 2.93 12.24
CA ASP A 100 1.83 1.92 13.26
C ASP A 100 1.49 2.35 14.69
N MET A 101 1.52 3.66 14.97
CA MET A 101 1.23 4.22 16.29
C MET A 101 -0.20 3.97 16.80
N TRP A 102 -1.13 3.60 15.92
CA TRP A 102 -2.55 3.39 16.27
C TRP A 102 -2.88 1.93 16.58
N GLU A 103 -1.95 1.03 16.28
CA GLU A 103 -2.17 -0.40 16.41
C GLU A 103 -1.29 -1.01 17.51
N PRO A 104 -1.72 -2.12 18.13
CA PRO A 104 -0.91 -2.77 19.17
C PRO A 104 0.38 -3.38 18.63
N TYR A 105 0.50 -3.52 17.31
CA TYR A 105 1.67 -4.07 16.64
C TYR A 105 2.44 -2.96 15.92
N PRO A 106 3.70 -2.71 16.28
CA PRO A 106 4.53 -1.82 15.49
C PRO A 106 4.79 -2.43 14.10
N ALA A 107 4.83 -1.58 13.08
CA ALA A 107 5.22 -1.97 11.74
C ALA A 107 6.66 -2.52 11.72
N ILE A 108 6.94 -3.44 10.82
CA ILE A 108 8.30 -3.94 10.56
C ILE A 108 9.09 -2.90 9.78
N SER A 109 8.53 -2.45 8.67
CA SER A 109 8.92 -1.21 7.99
C SER A 109 7.99 -0.08 8.41
N GLN A 110 8.49 1.15 8.47
CA GLN A 110 7.72 2.29 8.95
C GLN A 110 7.51 3.31 7.82
N PRO A 111 6.43 4.10 7.85
CA PRO A 111 5.56 4.37 9.01
C PRO A 111 4.23 3.61 9.02
N ASN A 112 3.87 2.83 8.02
CA ASN A 112 2.52 2.32 7.85
C ASN A 112 2.44 0.79 7.89
N ILE A 113 1.23 0.29 8.10
CA ILE A 113 0.89 -1.13 8.09
C ILE A 113 -0.43 -1.32 7.33
N ALA A 114 -0.53 -2.38 6.54
CA ALA A 114 -1.81 -2.76 5.94
C ALA A 114 -2.69 -3.45 6.98
N MET A 115 -4.01 -3.14 6.94
CA MET A 115 -5.01 -3.76 7.80
C MET A 115 -6.16 -4.27 6.95
N PHE A 116 -6.67 -5.44 7.28
CA PHE A 116 -7.89 -5.98 6.69
C PHE A 116 -9.02 -6.04 7.71
N LEU A 117 -10.15 -5.41 7.37
CA LEU A 117 -11.35 -5.32 8.18
C LEU A 117 -12.46 -6.21 7.59
N PRO A 118 -12.66 -7.45 8.06
CA PRO A 118 -13.56 -8.41 7.43
C PRO A 118 -15.05 -7.99 7.45
N LEU A 119 -15.46 -7.13 8.38
CA LEU A 119 -16.84 -6.63 8.45
C LEU A 119 -17.10 -5.52 7.43
N THR A 120 -16.14 -4.64 7.20
CA THR A 120 -16.30 -3.53 6.22
C THR A 120 -16.36 -4.06 4.81
N GLY A 121 -15.58 -5.09 4.48
CA GLY A 121 -15.66 -5.79 3.20
C GLY A 121 -17.05 -6.37 2.89
N ARG A 122 -17.88 -6.61 3.90
CA ARG A 122 -19.26 -7.08 3.76
C ARG A 122 -20.32 -5.98 3.79
N LEU A 123 -20.04 -4.88 4.49
CA LEU A 123 -21.01 -3.82 4.75
C LEU A 123 -20.90 -2.64 3.78
N LEU A 124 -19.70 -2.38 3.27
CA LEU A 124 -19.50 -1.33 2.28
C LEU A 124 -19.61 -1.93 0.87
N PRO A 125 -20.63 -1.56 0.12
CA PRO A 125 -20.78 -2.07 -1.24
C PRO A 125 -19.60 -1.58 -2.08
N ASN A 126 -18.88 -2.56 -2.64
CA ASN A 126 -17.94 -2.41 -3.75
C ASN A 126 -17.30 -1.02 -3.86
N MET A 127 -16.15 -0.84 -3.21
CA MET A 127 -15.29 0.24 -3.64
C MET A 127 -15.11 0.09 -5.16
N PRO A 128 -15.29 1.16 -5.94
CA PRO A 128 -15.43 1.05 -7.40
C PRO A 128 -14.23 0.42 -8.11
N PHE A 129 -13.15 0.14 -7.40
CA PHE A 129 -11.91 -0.38 -7.93
C PHE A 129 -11.56 -1.81 -7.48
N ALA A 130 -12.28 -2.39 -6.51
CA ALA A 130 -12.00 -3.75 -6.05
C ALA A 130 -12.49 -4.84 -7.04
N GLY A 131 -13.33 -4.48 -8.01
CA GLY A 131 -13.85 -5.40 -9.02
C GLY A 131 -14.58 -6.59 -8.39
N THR A 132 -14.32 -7.78 -8.92
CA THR A 132 -14.90 -9.05 -8.45
C THR A 132 -14.01 -9.77 -7.42
N MET A 133 -12.99 -9.11 -6.89
CA MET A 133 -12.07 -9.71 -5.93
C MET A 133 -12.77 -10.08 -4.63
N LEU A 134 -12.34 -11.18 -4.05
CA LEU A 134 -12.86 -11.65 -2.77
C LEU A 134 -12.40 -10.73 -1.63
N PRO A 135 -13.18 -10.59 -0.55
CA PRO A 135 -12.71 -9.89 0.63
C PRO A 135 -11.41 -10.50 1.17
N GLY A 136 -10.41 -9.66 1.45
CA GLY A 136 -9.09 -10.11 1.90
C GLY A 136 -8.16 -10.59 0.78
N GLU A 137 -8.59 -10.54 -0.47
CA GLU A 137 -7.76 -10.84 -1.63
C GLU A 137 -7.01 -9.59 -2.10
N LEU A 138 -5.77 -9.78 -2.55
CA LEU A 138 -5.00 -8.83 -3.33
C LEU A 138 -4.37 -9.54 -4.54
N GLY A 139 -4.19 -8.83 -5.65
CA GLY A 139 -3.64 -9.44 -6.85
C GLY A 139 -3.85 -8.62 -8.12
N ALA A 140 -3.77 -9.28 -9.26
CA ALA A 140 -3.92 -8.66 -10.58
C ALA A 140 -5.34 -8.07 -10.82
N GLY A 141 -6.35 -8.50 -10.06
CA GLY A 141 -7.72 -8.01 -10.14
C GLY A 141 -8.31 -8.08 -11.55
N PRO A 142 -8.78 -6.95 -12.12
CA PRO A 142 -9.32 -6.94 -13.48
C PRO A 142 -8.33 -7.41 -14.56
N ARG A 143 -7.03 -7.44 -14.24
CA ARG A 143 -5.94 -7.86 -15.14
C ARG A 143 -5.50 -9.31 -14.89
N ALA A 144 -6.25 -10.10 -14.12
CA ALA A 144 -5.88 -11.48 -13.75
C ALA A 144 -5.58 -12.39 -14.96
N SER A 145 -6.20 -12.14 -16.13
CA SER A 145 -5.92 -12.86 -17.38
C SER A 145 -4.55 -12.53 -18.01
N VAL A 146 -3.84 -11.51 -17.51
CA VAL A 146 -2.57 -11.04 -18.07
C VAL A 146 -1.43 -11.42 -17.14
N ASN A 147 -0.63 -12.42 -17.55
CA ASN A 147 0.43 -12.98 -16.72
C ASN A 147 1.60 -12.02 -16.39
N ALA A 148 1.65 -10.85 -17.01
CA ALA A 148 2.58 -9.79 -16.62
C ALA A 148 2.34 -9.30 -15.18
N TYR A 149 1.13 -9.45 -14.65
CA TYR A 149 0.74 -9.05 -13.30
C TYR A 149 0.67 -10.23 -12.32
N TRP A 150 1.11 -11.42 -12.76
CA TRP A 150 1.20 -12.57 -11.88
C TRP A 150 2.50 -12.53 -11.08
N PHE A 151 2.45 -13.14 -9.91
CA PHE A 151 3.55 -13.09 -8.95
C PHE A 151 3.77 -14.43 -8.23
N ASN A 152 4.94 -14.56 -7.64
CA ASN A 152 5.28 -15.55 -6.63
C ASN A 152 5.23 -14.85 -5.27
N ALA A 153 4.71 -15.48 -4.24
CA ALA A 153 4.67 -14.94 -2.89
C ALA A 153 5.52 -15.79 -1.95
N TYR A 154 6.33 -15.16 -1.09
CA TYR A 154 7.33 -15.86 -0.27
C TYR A 154 7.07 -15.76 1.22
N SER A 155 6.79 -14.58 1.73
CA SER A 155 6.52 -14.35 3.14
C SER A 155 5.86 -13.01 3.39
N ALA A 156 5.24 -12.85 4.56
CA ALA A 156 4.83 -11.56 5.09
C ALA A 156 4.78 -11.63 6.62
N HIS A 157 4.66 -10.46 7.25
CA HIS A 157 4.50 -10.35 8.69
C HIS A 157 3.03 -10.08 9.03
N PHE A 158 2.49 -10.81 10.01
CA PHE A 158 1.08 -10.73 10.37
C PHE A 158 0.85 -10.56 11.87
N GLY A 159 -0.24 -9.84 12.20
CA GLY A 159 -0.78 -9.72 13.55
C GLY A 159 -2.31 -9.79 13.52
N CYS A 160 -2.95 -10.15 14.65
CA CYS A 160 -4.40 -10.16 14.76
C CYS A 160 -4.87 -9.18 15.84
N ALA A 161 -5.65 -8.17 15.45
CA ALA A 161 -5.96 -7.02 16.30
C ALA A 161 -6.84 -7.33 17.51
N LEU A 162 -7.75 -8.28 17.43
CA LEU A 162 -8.77 -8.48 18.48
C LEU A 162 -8.49 -9.64 19.43
N ASN A 163 -7.34 -10.29 19.35
CA ASN A 163 -7.04 -11.49 20.11
C ASN A 163 -5.97 -11.29 21.18
N GLY A 164 -6.19 -10.36 22.09
CA GLY A 164 -5.27 -10.15 23.22
C GLY A 164 -5.09 -11.37 24.13
N LEU A 165 -5.94 -12.39 24.04
CA LEU A 165 -5.92 -13.55 24.94
C LEU A 165 -5.72 -14.89 24.24
N THR A 166 -6.04 -14.99 22.95
CA THR A 166 -5.99 -16.25 22.19
C THR A 166 -5.26 -16.06 20.88
N PRO A 167 -4.55 -17.10 20.38
CA PRO A 167 -3.99 -17.03 19.04
C PRO A 167 -5.09 -16.93 17.98
N CYS A 168 -4.76 -16.49 16.79
CA CYS A 168 -5.64 -16.58 15.64
C CYS A 168 -5.07 -17.54 14.59
N THR A 169 -5.95 -18.06 13.74
CA THR A 169 -5.57 -18.84 12.57
C THR A 169 -5.66 -17.96 11.33
N LEU A 170 -4.55 -17.80 10.63
CA LEU A 170 -4.50 -17.16 9.32
C LEU A 170 -4.62 -18.22 8.24
N ARG A 171 -5.66 -18.15 7.43
CA ARG A 171 -5.82 -18.94 6.21
C ARG A 171 -5.31 -18.12 5.03
N ILE A 172 -4.40 -18.69 4.26
CA ILE A 172 -3.77 -18.10 3.09
C ILE A 172 -4.19 -18.94 1.89
N SER A 173 -4.79 -18.31 0.88
CA SER A 173 -5.29 -18.98 -0.32
C SER A 173 -4.70 -18.31 -1.56
N GLY A 174 -4.03 -19.09 -2.40
CA GLY A 174 -3.45 -18.62 -3.66
C GLY A 174 -4.34 -18.98 -4.84
N TYR A 175 -4.58 -18.00 -5.71
CA TYR A 175 -5.43 -18.14 -6.89
C TYR A 175 -4.62 -17.93 -8.16
N ARG A 176 -5.02 -18.64 -9.23
CA ARG A 176 -4.48 -18.45 -10.57
C ARG A 176 -5.61 -18.35 -11.57
N TYR A 177 -5.49 -17.41 -12.49
CA TYR A 177 -6.48 -17.28 -13.56
C TYR A 177 -6.42 -18.48 -14.53
N ASP A 178 -7.56 -19.14 -14.71
CA ASP A 178 -7.75 -20.19 -15.69
C ASP A 178 -8.42 -19.61 -16.95
N SER A 179 -7.69 -19.65 -18.07
CA SER A 179 -8.16 -19.08 -19.34
C SER A 179 -9.35 -19.85 -19.94
N THR A 180 -9.50 -21.14 -19.60
CA THR A 180 -10.60 -21.99 -20.06
C THR A 180 -11.88 -21.65 -19.29
N LEU A 181 -11.77 -21.51 -17.97
CA LEU A 181 -12.88 -21.16 -17.10
C LEU A 181 -13.15 -19.65 -17.05
N ARG A 182 -12.21 -18.82 -17.55
CA ARG A 182 -12.21 -17.35 -17.49
C ARG A 182 -12.44 -16.79 -16.09
N LYS A 183 -11.83 -17.43 -15.10
CA LYS A 183 -11.90 -17.02 -13.69
C LYS A 183 -10.66 -17.51 -12.94
N GLU A 184 -10.45 -16.95 -11.77
CA GLU A 184 -9.43 -17.41 -10.84
C GLU A 184 -9.88 -18.73 -10.18
N VAL A 185 -8.93 -19.64 -10.03
CA VAL A 185 -9.11 -20.94 -9.37
C VAL A 185 -8.11 -21.08 -8.25
N LEU A 186 -8.52 -21.70 -7.16
CA LEU A 186 -7.66 -21.99 -6.02
C LEU A 186 -6.57 -22.99 -6.44
N VAL A 187 -5.30 -22.62 -6.23
CA VAL A 187 -4.14 -23.46 -6.58
C VAL A 187 -3.23 -23.74 -5.38
N ALA A 188 -3.32 -22.94 -4.30
CA ALA A 188 -2.52 -23.11 -3.10
C ALA A 188 -3.34 -22.78 -1.86
N GLU A 189 -3.11 -23.52 -0.78
CA GLU A 189 -3.68 -23.25 0.54
C GLU A 189 -2.66 -23.52 1.64
N GLN A 190 -2.64 -22.64 2.65
CA GLN A 190 -1.84 -22.79 3.85
C GLN A 190 -2.56 -22.20 5.03
N ASN A 191 -2.45 -22.85 6.20
CA ASN A 191 -2.88 -22.29 7.46
C ASN A 191 -1.66 -21.99 8.33
N ALA A 192 -1.68 -20.85 9.01
CA ALA A 192 -0.67 -20.47 9.97
C ALA A 192 -1.32 -20.02 11.27
N THR A 193 -0.62 -20.21 12.39
CA THR A 193 -1.09 -19.73 13.68
C THR A 193 -0.28 -18.48 14.06
N ILE A 194 -0.98 -17.39 14.34
CA ILE A 194 -0.40 -16.16 14.86
C ILE A 194 -0.60 -16.18 16.37
N PRO A 195 0.48 -16.04 17.17
CA PRO A 195 0.38 -16.08 18.62
C PRO A 195 -0.46 -14.95 19.19
N ALA A 196 -1.07 -15.17 20.35
CA ALA A 196 -1.76 -14.13 21.07
C ALA A 196 -0.77 -13.05 21.55
N CYS A 197 -1.21 -11.78 21.50
CA CYS A 197 -0.52 -10.70 22.18
C CYS A 197 -1.22 -10.35 23.50
N TRP A 198 -0.74 -10.91 24.60
CA TRP A 198 -1.32 -10.75 25.92
C TRP A 198 -1.36 -9.29 26.37
N GLY A 199 -2.57 -8.81 26.65
CA GLY A 199 -2.80 -7.45 27.13
C GLY A 199 -2.42 -6.35 26.15
N TYR A 200 -2.13 -6.69 24.87
CA TYR A 200 -1.65 -5.76 23.85
C TYR A 200 -0.34 -5.03 24.23
N ILE A 201 0.51 -5.71 25.01
CA ILE A 201 1.77 -5.16 25.47
C ILE A 201 2.92 -5.80 24.70
N ASN A 202 3.77 -4.97 24.07
CA ASN A 202 4.92 -5.39 23.27
C ASN A 202 4.56 -6.40 22.17
N CYS A 203 3.44 -6.20 21.50
CA CYS A 203 3.05 -7.02 20.36
C CYS A 203 4.11 -6.97 19.27
N ARG A 204 4.25 -8.06 18.54
CA ARG A 204 5.13 -8.12 17.36
C ARG A 204 4.41 -8.88 16.25
N LEU A 205 4.55 -8.39 15.04
CA LEU A 205 4.12 -9.13 13.87
C LEU A 205 4.93 -10.42 13.75
N THR A 206 4.25 -11.49 13.36
CA THR A 206 4.86 -12.81 13.17
C THR A 206 5.14 -13.04 11.71
N GLN A 207 6.38 -13.33 11.35
CA GLN A 207 6.72 -13.69 9.98
C GLN A 207 6.17 -15.07 9.64
N ILE A 208 5.43 -15.16 8.54
CA ILE A 208 4.91 -16.39 7.98
C ILE A 208 5.54 -16.61 6.61
N PHE A 209 6.24 -17.73 6.45
CA PHE A 209 6.76 -18.16 5.15
C PHE A 209 5.70 -18.97 4.41
N PHE A 210 5.50 -18.66 3.14
CA PHE A 210 4.57 -19.39 2.30
C PHE A 210 5.27 -20.61 1.70
N ASN A 211 4.50 -21.69 1.53
CA ASN A 211 5.03 -22.90 0.92
C ASN A 211 5.26 -22.72 -0.60
N ASN A 212 5.92 -23.68 -1.22
CA ASN A 212 6.31 -23.60 -2.62
C ASN A 212 5.16 -23.61 -3.62
N ASP A 213 3.91 -23.81 -3.18
CA ASP A 213 2.74 -23.82 -4.07
C ASP A 213 2.28 -22.39 -4.42
N PHE A 214 2.74 -21.37 -3.66
CA PHE A 214 2.40 -19.98 -3.90
C PHE A 214 3.19 -19.36 -5.05
N HIS A 215 3.14 -20.01 -6.20
CA HIS A 215 3.82 -19.62 -7.45
C HIS A 215 2.83 -19.33 -8.57
N ALA A 216 3.19 -18.39 -9.46
CA ALA A 216 2.42 -17.99 -10.63
C ALA A 216 0.96 -17.65 -10.27
N LEU A 217 0.79 -16.86 -9.21
CA LEU A 217 -0.51 -16.45 -8.72
C LEU A 217 -1.01 -15.22 -9.47
N SER A 218 -2.30 -15.15 -9.75
CA SER A 218 -2.99 -13.93 -10.15
C SER A 218 -3.62 -13.21 -8.95
N GLY A 219 -3.87 -13.92 -7.83
CA GLY A 219 -4.38 -13.38 -6.59
C GLY A 219 -3.95 -14.21 -5.38
N ILE A 220 -3.86 -13.55 -4.22
CA ILE A 220 -3.63 -14.18 -2.92
C ILE A 220 -4.61 -13.58 -1.90
N GLN A 221 -5.20 -14.42 -1.08
CA GLN A 221 -6.20 -14.01 -0.09
C GLN A 221 -5.73 -14.36 1.32
N PHE A 222 -5.88 -13.41 2.23
CA PHE A 222 -5.57 -13.58 3.65
C PHE A 222 -6.85 -13.43 4.47
N ASN A 223 -7.17 -14.44 5.26
CA ASN A 223 -8.32 -14.43 6.17
C ASN A 223 -7.90 -14.92 7.55
N ALA A 224 -8.05 -14.07 8.55
CA ALA A 224 -7.79 -14.43 9.94
C ALA A 224 -9.08 -14.81 10.65
N TYR A 225 -8.99 -15.81 11.53
CA TYR A 225 -10.12 -16.33 12.31
C TYR A 225 -9.69 -16.53 13.76
N THR A 226 -10.65 -16.34 14.70
CA THR A 226 -10.44 -16.71 16.09
C THR A 226 -10.12 -18.20 16.18
N TYR A 227 -9.07 -18.53 16.91
CA TYR A 227 -8.71 -19.92 17.15
C TYR A 227 -9.89 -20.70 17.74
N ASN A 228 -10.22 -21.86 17.16
CA ASN A 228 -11.33 -22.75 17.53
C ASN A 228 -12.76 -22.23 17.34
N LEU A 229 -13.00 -20.94 17.08
CA LEU A 229 -14.36 -20.40 16.92
C LEU A 229 -14.71 -20.06 15.47
N GLY A 230 -13.73 -19.93 14.58
CA GLY A 230 -13.96 -19.63 13.17
C GLY A 230 -14.56 -18.23 12.91
N ILE A 231 -14.52 -17.33 13.88
CA ILE A 231 -15.04 -15.97 13.75
C ILE A 231 -13.99 -15.12 12.99
N PRO A 232 -14.36 -14.45 11.90
CA PRO A 232 -13.45 -13.57 11.18
C PRO A 232 -12.84 -12.50 12.09
N GLN A 233 -11.53 -12.28 11.94
CA GLN A 233 -10.74 -11.35 12.74
C GLN A 233 -10.11 -10.29 11.85
N VAL A 234 -9.95 -9.09 12.41
CA VAL A 234 -9.07 -8.07 11.84
C VAL A 234 -7.64 -8.57 11.91
N HIS A 235 -6.91 -8.45 10.81
CA HIS A 235 -5.48 -8.73 10.79
C HIS A 235 -4.70 -7.57 10.15
N MET A 236 -3.46 -7.46 10.59
CA MET A 236 -2.46 -6.56 10.04
C MET A 236 -1.47 -7.36 9.21
N MET A 237 -0.91 -6.72 8.20
CA MET A 237 0.09 -7.28 7.32
C MET A 237 1.15 -6.23 6.99
N ASP A 238 2.41 -6.66 6.99
CA ASP A 238 3.53 -5.82 6.62
C ASP A 238 4.60 -6.64 5.89
N ASP A 239 5.44 -5.96 5.11
CA ASP A 239 6.57 -6.54 4.38
C ASP A 239 6.19 -7.80 3.59
N LEU A 240 5.16 -7.71 2.74
CA LEU A 240 4.80 -8.80 1.86
C LEU A 240 5.85 -8.95 0.74
N GLN A 241 6.67 -10.00 0.85
CA GLN A 241 7.76 -10.30 -0.08
C GLN A 241 7.28 -11.12 -1.27
N MET A 242 7.52 -10.61 -2.44
CA MET A 242 7.02 -11.14 -3.70
C MET A 242 8.08 -11.06 -4.81
N GLU A 243 7.80 -11.72 -5.91
CA GLU A 243 8.53 -11.61 -7.16
C GLU A 243 7.55 -11.64 -8.34
N TRP A 244 7.80 -10.83 -9.35
CA TRP A 244 7.02 -10.96 -10.59
C TRP A 244 7.27 -12.32 -11.23
N TYR A 245 6.19 -13.06 -11.53
CA TYR A 245 6.30 -14.36 -12.19
C TYR A 245 6.84 -14.23 -13.62
N ASN A 246 6.35 -13.26 -14.39
CA ASN A 246 6.80 -13.00 -15.75
C ASN A 246 7.80 -11.83 -15.76
N ASN A 247 9.08 -12.17 -15.85
CA ASN A 247 10.20 -11.22 -15.85
C ASN A 247 10.70 -10.87 -17.27
N THR A 248 9.90 -11.11 -18.34
CA THR A 248 10.26 -10.65 -19.68
C THR A 248 10.22 -9.12 -19.78
N CYS A 249 11.05 -8.58 -20.67
CA CYS A 249 11.11 -7.13 -20.89
C CYS A 249 9.73 -6.54 -21.27
N SER A 250 8.96 -7.23 -22.11
CA SER A 250 7.60 -6.81 -22.47
C SER A 250 6.64 -6.76 -21.28
N ALA A 251 6.75 -7.71 -20.34
CA ALA A 251 5.93 -7.72 -19.13
C ALA A 251 6.31 -6.56 -18.20
N GLY A 252 7.61 -6.27 -18.04
CA GLY A 252 8.11 -5.15 -17.25
C GLY A 252 7.66 -3.79 -17.79
N ILE A 253 7.73 -3.59 -19.10
CA ILE A 253 7.24 -2.36 -19.76
C ILE A 253 5.73 -2.21 -19.57
N LEU A 254 4.96 -3.31 -19.64
CA LEU A 254 3.52 -3.27 -19.44
C LEU A 254 3.15 -2.81 -18.02
N ARG A 255 3.94 -3.18 -17.02
CA ARG A 255 3.74 -2.72 -15.64
C ARG A 255 3.94 -1.21 -15.47
N ILE A 256 5.00 -0.62 -16.04
CA ILE A 256 5.23 0.83 -15.98
C ILE A 256 4.10 1.64 -16.65
N GLY A 257 3.55 1.15 -17.74
CA GLY A 257 2.52 1.89 -18.50
C GLY A 257 1.16 2.02 -17.79
N HIS A 258 0.98 1.41 -16.63
CA HIS A 258 -0.29 1.36 -15.89
C HIS A 258 -0.13 1.63 -14.37
N SER A 259 0.92 2.35 -13.99
CA SER A 259 1.14 2.80 -12.60
C SER A 259 0.26 3.98 -12.21
#